data_7a0155f53a910cdbb13673fa5acca95c
#
_entry.id   7a0155f53a910cdbb13673fa5acca95c
#
_cell.length_a   1.000
_cell.length_b   1.000
_cell.length_c   1.000
_cell.angle_alpha   90.00
_cell.angle_beta   90.00
_cell.angle_gamma   90.00
#
_symmetry.space_group_name_H-M   'P 1'
#
loop_
_entity.id
_entity.type
_entity.pdbx_description
1 polymer ?
#
loop_
_entity_poly.entity_id
_entity_poly.type
_entity_poly.pdbx_seq_one_letter_code
_entity_poly.pdbx_strand_id
1 'polypeptide(L)'
;MLLLPLANAATNLPKSAPPLVSAVRHDMYDAISPAHALAHAAQGLAVLITGSGRGVGRAEALAFAQAGAKKIVLTSRSRDELDEVKKEIEEATRDHRTPEEGECEVLVHVADLCDPASVDVLFEAAGELDVLINNAGYLEPCVPIRDSDPSEWKRTLDINHYGTYLATRAFLRAAHARGVGEEQGVGGDNAKKEVTVINTSSIGSAGTRPGFSCYQPGKSMINRFTEFVHFEEPAVRTFALHPGGVMTKLARDSMPPDTHDSLTDKPELAAGFAVWLATSRKADFLRGRYVSANWDVDQLVAKRDEIVQMDLLWTRVVGQEQVMPHSTHVHLY
;
A
#
# COMPACT_ATOMS: atom_id res chain seq x y z
N MET A 1 10.12 -21.04 -35.93
CA MET A 1 10.50 -20.52 -34.59
C MET A 1 9.33 -20.83 -33.66
N LEU A 2 9.42 -21.93 -32.92
CA LEU A 2 8.35 -22.43 -32.05
C LEU A 2 8.23 -21.47 -30.86
N LEU A 3 7.13 -20.73 -30.80
CA LEU A 3 6.66 -20.11 -29.60
C LEU A 3 6.31 -21.25 -28.61
N LEU A 4 7.19 -21.53 -27.67
CA LEU A 4 6.81 -22.36 -26.51
C LEU A 4 5.64 -21.62 -25.84
N PRO A 5 4.51 -22.32 -25.58
CA PRO A 5 3.44 -21.72 -24.80
C PRO A 5 4.01 -21.30 -23.44
N LEU A 6 3.70 -20.08 -23.01
CA LEU A 6 3.96 -19.57 -21.66
C LEU A 6 3.08 -20.34 -20.66
N ALA A 7 3.18 -21.68 -20.70
CA ALA A 7 2.45 -22.54 -19.78
C ALA A 7 3.03 -22.36 -18.38
N ASN A 8 2.20 -21.84 -17.48
CA ASN A 8 2.28 -21.96 -16.02
C ASN A 8 3.72 -21.98 -15.49
N ALA A 9 4.36 -20.80 -15.41
CA ALA A 9 5.43 -20.62 -14.47
C ALA A 9 4.79 -20.72 -13.07
N ALA A 10 4.57 -21.97 -12.64
CA ALA A 10 4.18 -22.28 -11.28
C ALA A 10 5.14 -21.52 -10.37
N THR A 11 4.60 -20.72 -9.49
CA THR A 11 5.33 -20.16 -8.38
C THR A 11 6.13 -21.29 -7.74
N ASN A 12 7.46 -21.22 -7.81
CA ASN A 12 8.35 -22.15 -7.09
C ASN A 12 8.33 -21.88 -5.58
N LEU A 13 7.13 -21.71 -5.03
CA LEU A 13 6.95 -21.75 -3.59
C LEU A 13 7.15 -23.21 -3.14
N PRO A 14 7.82 -23.45 -2.00
CA PRO A 14 7.92 -24.80 -1.44
C PRO A 14 6.51 -25.38 -1.33
N LYS A 15 6.22 -26.46 -2.05
CA LYS A 15 4.90 -27.11 -2.16
C LYS A 15 4.38 -27.69 -0.81
N SER A 16 5.10 -27.48 0.29
CA SER A 16 4.86 -28.18 1.56
C SER A 16 4.46 -27.30 2.75
N ALA A 17 4.49 -25.97 2.64
CA ALA A 17 4.03 -25.13 3.73
C ALA A 17 2.51 -24.93 3.63
N PRO A 18 1.74 -25.16 4.70
CA PRO A 18 0.32 -24.82 4.72
C PRO A 18 0.16 -23.30 4.53
N PRO A 19 -0.96 -22.85 3.97
CA PRO A 19 -1.23 -21.42 3.86
C PRO A 19 -1.26 -20.80 5.26
N LEU A 20 -0.66 -19.62 5.40
CA LEU A 20 -0.63 -18.88 6.68
C LEU A 20 -2.04 -18.62 7.23
N VAL A 21 -2.96 -18.29 6.34
CA VAL A 21 -4.38 -18.02 6.60
C VAL A 21 -5.20 -18.88 5.66
N SER A 22 -6.21 -19.57 6.18
CA SER A 22 -7.03 -20.51 5.41
C SER A 22 -8.22 -19.84 4.70
N ALA A 23 -8.77 -18.75 5.30
CA ALA A 23 -9.85 -17.99 4.68
C ALA A 23 -9.28 -16.94 3.72
N VAL A 24 -9.65 -17.07 2.44
CA VAL A 24 -9.31 -16.13 1.38
C VAL A 24 -10.53 -15.25 1.12
N ARG A 25 -10.35 -13.93 1.18
CA ARG A 25 -11.39 -12.94 0.92
C ARG A 25 -11.22 -12.34 -0.47
N HIS A 26 -12.33 -12.07 -1.14
CA HIS A 26 -12.36 -11.47 -2.49
C HIS A 26 -13.16 -10.17 -2.54
N ASP A 27 -13.88 -9.84 -1.48
CA ASP A 27 -14.68 -8.63 -1.33
C ASP A 27 -14.59 -8.11 0.10
N MET A 28 -15.06 -6.89 0.34
CA MET A 28 -15.14 -6.30 1.67
C MET A 28 -16.01 -7.18 2.59
N TYR A 29 -15.63 -7.27 3.87
CA TYR A 29 -16.37 -7.99 4.91
C TYR A 29 -16.38 -7.20 6.21
N ASP A 30 -17.26 -7.57 7.13
CA ASP A 30 -17.61 -6.77 8.32
C ASP A 30 -16.39 -6.30 9.13
N ALA A 31 -15.39 -7.15 9.34
CA ALA A 31 -14.21 -6.81 10.17
C ALA A 31 -13.32 -5.69 9.58
N ILE A 32 -13.42 -5.43 8.26
CA ILE A 32 -12.68 -4.36 7.57
C ILE A 32 -13.60 -3.32 6.94
N SER A 33 -14.90 -3.36 7.20
CA SER A 33 -15.88 -2.48 6.60
C SER A 33 -15.92 -1.11 7.29
N PRO A 34 -15.73 0.01 6.55
CA PRO A 34 -15.94 1.36 7.06
C PRO A 34 -17.38 1.65 7.49
N ALA A 35 -18.34 0.88 6.98
CA ALA A 35 -19.75 1.02 7.38
C ALA A 35 -20.10 0.20 8.64
N HIS A 36 -19.22 -0.70 9.09
CA HIS A 36 -19.43 -1.60 10.23
C HIS A 36 -18.32 -1.50 11.27
N ALA A 37 -17.39 -2.48 11.29
CA ALA A 37 -16.36 -2.57 12.34
C ALA A 37 -15.35 -1.41 12.34
N LEU A 38 -15.16 -0.72 11.22
CA LEU A 38 -14.26 0.42 11.08
C LEU A 38 -15.02 1.76 10.94
N ALA A 39 -16.31 1.79 11.27
CA ALA A 39 -17.04 3.05 11.35
C ALA A 39 -16.32 4.01 12.31
N HIS A 40 -16.07 5.23 11.85
CA HIS A 40 -15.32 6.29 12.57
C HIS A 40 -13.86 5.96 12.92
N ALA A 41 -13.31 4.84 12.46
CA ALA A 41 -11.93 4.43 12.82
C ALA A 41 -10.86 5.41 12.30
N ALA A 42 -11.12 6.13 11.21
CA ALA A 42 -10.23 7.16 10.67
C ALA A 42 -10.55 8.57 11.16
N GLN A 43 -11.41 8.73 12.18
CA GLN A 43 -11.80 10.05 12.68
C GLN A 43 -10.58 10.91 13.04
N GLY A 44 -10.57 12.13 12.54
CA GLY A 44 -9.49 13.09 12.76
C GLY A 44 -8.24 12.87 11.91
N LEU A 45 -8.13 11.79 11.10
CA LEU A 45 -6.98 11.55 10.24
C LEU A 45 -7.04 12.37 8.94
N ALA A 46 -5.86 12.84 8.51
CA ALA A 46 -5.62 13.40 7.19
C ALA A 46 -4.83 12.37 6.36
N VAL A 47 -5.38 12.00 5.20
CA VAL A 47 -4.88 10.89 4.38
C VAL A 47 -4.55 11.37 2.97
N LEU A 48 -3.33 11.08 2.49
CA LEU A 48 -2.95 11.29 1.10
C LEU A 48 -2.86 9.95 0.37
N ILE A 49 -3.55 9.83 -0.76
CA ILE A 49 -3.55 8.64 -1.60
C ILE A 49 -3.01 8.99 -2.98
N THR A 50 -1.90 8.36 -3.38
CA THR A 50 -1.35 8.54 -4.72
C THR A 50 -2.07 7.64 -5.73
N GLY A 51 -2.32 8.12 -6.95
CA GLY A 51 -3.06 7.39 -7.96
C GLY A 51 -4.52 7.17 -7.60
N SER A 52 -5.13 8.11 -6.89
CA SER A 52 -6.48 8.02 -6.33
C SER A 52 -7.61 8.31 -7.32
N GLY A 53 -7.33 8.63 -8.59
CA GLY A 53 -8.36 8.94 -9.57
C GLY A 53 -9.19 7.73 -10.04
N ARG A 54 -8.72 6.49 -9.80
CA ARG A 54 -9.41 5.27 -10.22
C ARG A 54 -8.94 4.02 -9.49
N GLY A 55 -9.64 2.90 -9.73
CA GLY A 55 -9.23 1.56 -9.25
C GLY A 55 -9.13 1.47 -7.73
N VAL A 56 -8.05 0.85 -7.26
CA VAL A 56 -7.82 0.64 -5.82
C VAL A 56 -7.70 1.96 -5.08
N GLY A 57 -6.90 2.93 -5.58
CA GLY A 57 -6.72 4.21 -4.91
C GLY A 57 -8.01 5.04 -4.76
N ARG A 58 -8.92 4.95 -5.76
CA ARG A 58 -10.26 5.55 -5.64
C ARG A 58 -11.06 4.87 -4.51
N ALA A 59 -11.05 3.55 -4.46
CA ALA A 59 -11.75 2.81 -3.41
C ALA A 59 -11.17 3.10 -2.02
N GLU A 60 -9.84 3.21 -1.89
CA GLU A 60 -9.15 3.60 -0.65
C GLU A 60 -9.60 5.00 -0.19
N ALA A 61 -9.67 5.98 -1.10
CA ALA A 61 -10.11 7.33 -0.77
C ALA A 61 -11.55 7.36 -0.24
N LEU A 62 -12.46 6.62 -0.89
CA LEU A 62 -13.84 6.48 -0.44
C LEU A 62 -13.92 5.79 0.93
N ALA A 63 -13.18 4.70 1.13
CA ALA A 63 -13.19 3.95 2.38
C ALA A 63 -12.68 4.78 3.58
N PHE A 64 -11.60 5.53 3.42
CA PHE A 64 -11.11 6.42 4.48
C PHE A 64 -12.09 7.55 4.78
N ALA A 65 -12.72 8.12 3.75
CA ALA A 65 -13.75 9.15 3.95
C ALA A 65 -14.97 8.59 4.71
N GLN A 66 -15.44 7.39 4.35
CA GLN A 66 -16.53 6.69 5.05
C GLN A 66 -16.14 6.29 6.49
N ALA A 67 -14.87 5.97 6.73
CA ALA A 67 -14.35 5.70 8.07
C ALA A 67 -14.13 6.97 8.92
N GLY A 68 -14.54 8.15 8.45
CA GLY A 68 -14.54 9.40 9.23
C GLY A 68 -13.28 10.25 9.09
N ALA A 69 -12.40 10.02 8.09
CA ALA A 69 -11.22 10.86 7.88
C ALA A 69 -11.60 12.34 7.75
N LYS A 70 -10.89 13.23 8.45
CA LYS A 70 -11.14 14.69 8.40
C LYS A 70 -10.73 15.30 7.06
N LYS A 71 -9.70 14.70 6.42
CA LYS A 71 -9.13 15.21 5.17
C LYS A 71 -8.68 14.07 4.28
N ILE A 72 -9.04 14.16 3.00
CA ILE A 72 -8.54 13.29 1.94
C ILE A 72 -7.83 14.14 0.89
N VAL A 73 -6.56 13.82 0.63
CA VAL A 73 -5.78 14.43 -0.46
C VAL A 73 -5.72 13.45 -1.61
N LEU A 74 -6.37 13.82 -2.70
CA LEU A 74 -6.42 13.06 -3.94
C LEU A 74 -5.34 13.55 -4.89
N THR A 75 -4.48 12.64 -5.38
CA THR A 75 -3.48 13.00 -6.37
C THR A 75 -3.30 11.96 -7.47
N SER A 76 -3.27 12.43 -8.70
CA SER A 76 -2.91 11.71 -9.92
C SER A 76 -2.55 12.72 -11.01
N ARG A 77 -2.32 12.24 -12.25
CA ARG A 77 -2.06 13.10 -13.40
C ARG A 77 -3.34 13.57 -14.12
N SER A 78 -4.49 12.98 -13.81
CA SER A 78 -5.78 13.29 -14.45
C SER A 78 -6.66 14.08 -13.50
N ARG A 79 -6.84 15.37 -13.77
CA ARG A 79 -7.69 16.25 -12.99
C ARG A 79 -9.16 15.78 -12.98
N ASP A 80 -9.68 15.41 -14.15
CA ASP A 80 -11.09 15.03 -14.30
C ASP A 80 -11.43 13.78 -13.48
N GLU A 81 -10.55 12.74 -13.49
CA GLU A 81 -10.73 11.54 -12.66
C GLU A 81 -10.72 11.88 -11.15
N LEU A 82 -9.89 12.84 -10.72
CA LEU A 82 -9.84 13.26 -9.32
C LEU A 82 -11.09 14.05 -8.91
N ASP A 83 -11.60 14.91 -9.78
CA ASP A 83 -12.81 15.72 -9.52
C ASP A 83 -14.05 14.81 -9.45
N GLU A 84 -14.10 13.71 -10.23
CA GLU A 84 -15.14 12.68 -10.12
C GLU A 84 -15.09 11.99 -8.74
N VAL A 85 -13.90 11.55 -8.30
CA VAL A 85 -13.74 10.90 -6.98
C VAL A 85 -14.09 11.86 -5.84
N LYS A 86 -13.73 13.14 -5.95
CA LYS A 86 -14.13 14.16 -4.98
C LYS A 86 -15.65 14.21 -4.82
N LYS A 87 -16.40 14.30 -5.92
CA LYS A 87 -17.87 14.31 -5.89
C LYS A 87 -18.44 13.06 -5.22
N GLU A 88 -17.90 11.89 -5.53
CA GLU A 88 -18.32 10.62 -4.93
C GLU A 88 -18.08 10.60 -3.41
N ILE A 89 -16.95 11.14 -2.95
CA ILE A 89 -16.68 11.27 -1.51
C ILE A 89 -17.69 12.22 -0.87
N GLU A 90 -17.93 13.40 -1.45
CA GLU A 90 -18.89 14.38 -0.94
C GLU A 90 -20.31 13.81 -0.88
N GLU A 91 -20.70 13.00 -1.87
CA GLU A 91 -22.00 12.32 -1.89
C GLU A 91 -22.08 11.21 -0.82
N ALA A 92 -21.05 10.35 -0.76
CA ALA A 92 -21.02 9.21 0.16
C ALA A 92 -20.93 9.62 1.64
N THR A 93 -20.42 10.81 1.94
CA THR A 93 -20.26 11.29 3.33
C THR A 93 -21.34 12.25 3.81
N ARG A 94 -22.18 12.77 2.89
CA ARG A 94 -23.18 13.81 3.17
C ARG A 94 -24.15 13.46 4.31
N ASP A 95 -24.65 12.22 4.32
CA ASP A 95 -25.70 11.77 5.23
C ASP A 95 -25.18 10.87 6.36
N HIS A 96 -23.89 10.60 6.39
CA HIS A 96 -23.28 9.62 7.32
C HIS A 96 -22.39 10.25 8.40
N ARG A 97 -22.19 11.57 8.36
CA ARG A 97 -21.38 12.28 9.34
C ARG A 97 -22.21 12.93 10.41
N THR A 98 -21.71 12.87 11.65
CA THR A 98 -22.30 13.62 12.76
C THR A 98 -21.90 15.10 12.67
N PRO A 99 -22.67 16.02 13.27
CA PRO A 99 -22.29 17.44 13.33
C PRO A 99 -20.93 17.69 13.98
N GLU A 100 -20.49 16.79 14.87
CA GLU A 100 -19.20 16.88 15.56
C GLU A 100 -18.03 16.45 14.67
N GLU A 101 -18.27 15.57 13.69
CA GLU A 101 -17.24 15.13 12.73
C GLU A 101 -16.97 16.19 11.65
N GLY A 102 -17.94 17.07 11.40
CA GLY A 102 -17.87 18.06 10.33
C GLY A 102 -17.81 17.44 8.93
N GLU A 103 -17.58 18.25 7.92
CA GLU A 103 -17.40 17.79 6.53
C GLU A 103 -15.98 17.24 6.32
N CYS A 104 -15.86 16.23 5.42
CA CYS A 104 -14.54 15.77 4.96
C CYS A 104 -13.93 16.80 4.02
N GLU A 105 -12.80 17.37 4.38
CA GLU A 105 -12.03 18.20 3.45
C GLU A 105 -11.47 17.32 2.32
N VAL A 106 -11.84 17.57 1.07
CA VAL A 106 -11.29 16.85 -0.08
C VAL A 106 -10.45 17.81 -0.93
N LEU A 107 -9.13 17.65 -0.81
CA LEU A 107 -8.14 18.39 -1.60
C LEU A 107 -7.80 17.60 -2.87
N VAL A 108 -7.97 18.20 -4.03
CA VAL A 108 -7.53 17.66 -5.32
C VAL A 108 -6.27 18.37 -5.77
N HIS A 109 -5.18 17.61 -5.96
CA HIS A 109 -3.89 18.13 -6.43
C HIS A 109 -3.30 17.25 -7.53
N VAL A 110 -3.13 17.83 -8.74
CA VAL A 110 -2.49 17.12 -9.86
C VAL A 110 -0.98 17.16 -9.68
N ALA A 111 -0.34 15.98 -9.65
CA ALA A 111 1.11 15.88 -9.50
C ALA A 111 1.71 14.79 -10.37
N ASP A 112 2.93 15.02 -10.85
CA ASP A 112 3.83 13.99 -11.35
C ASP A 112 4.74 13.52 -10.22
N LEU A 113 4.55 12.27 -9.79
CA LEU A 113 5.35 11.70 -8.71
C LEU A 113 6.80 11.42 -9.09
N CYS A 114 7.14 11.48 -10.39
CA CYS A 114 8.50 11.32 -10.87
C CYS A 114 9.29 12.64 -10.87
N ASP A 115 8.62 13.76 -10.62
CA ASP A 115 9.24 15.10 -10.52
C ASP A 115 9.33 15.52 -9.04
N PRO A 116 10.56 15.65 -8.46
CA PRO A 116 10.74 16.10 -7.09
C PRO A 116 10.06 17.43 -6.76
N ALA A 117 10.08 18.39 -7.68
CA ALA A 117 9.45 19.70 -7.46
C ALA A 117 7.94 19.60 -7.41
N SER A 118 7.33 18.77 -8.27
CA SER A 118 5.89 18.48 -8.24
C SER A 118 5.45 17.80 -6.94
N VAL A 119 6.28 16.89 -6.42
CA VAL A 119 6.04 16.23 -5.13
C VAL A 119 6.15 17.22 -3.97
N ASP A 120 7.18 18.07 -3.94
CA ASP A 120 7.34 19.08 -2.89
C ASP A 120 6.12 20.02 -2.84
N VAL A 121 5.63 20.52 -3.98
CA VAL A 121 4.42 21.36 -4.08
C VAL A 121 3.16 20.60 -3.63
N LEU A 122 3.02 19.31 -3.97
CA LEU A 122 1.91 18.48 -3.48
C LEU A 122 1.90 18.42 -1.96
N PHE A 123 3.03 18.14 -1.31
CA PHE A 123 3.09 18.00 0.14
C PHE A 123 2.95 19.34 0.87
N GLU A 124 3.44 20.44 0.29
CA GLU A 124 3.17 21.79 0.79
C GLU A 124 1.67 22.11 0.77
N ALA A 125 0.98 21.83 -0.34
CA ALA A 125 -0.46 22.04 -0.47
C ALA A 125 -1.28 21.09 0.43
N ALA A 126 -0.80 19.85 0.61
CA ALA A 126 -1.47 18.87 1.47
C ALA A 126 -1.40 19.26 2.95
N GLY A 127 -0.35 19.95 3.39
CA GLY A 127 -0.15 20.32 4.80
C GLY A 127 0.07 19.09 5.70
N GLU A 128 -0.46 19.11 6.92
CA GLU A 128 -0.31 18.00 7.85
C GLU A 128 -1.06 16.75 7.40
N LEU A 129 -0.36 15.63 7.42
CA LEU A 129 -0.87 14.30 7.03
C LEU A 129 -0.55 13.26 8.11
N ASP A 130 -1.47 12.34 8.36
CA ASP A 130 -1.32 11.24 9.30
C ASP A 130 -1.10 9.91 8.59
N VAL A 131 -1.60 9.79 7.35
CA VAL A 131 -1.48 8.57 6.54
C VAL A 131 -1.05 8.92 5.12
N LEU A 132 -0.05 8.20 4.61
CA LEU A 132 0.33 8.18 3.20
C LEU A 132 0.04 6.80 2.62
N ILE A 133 -0.70 6.74 1.50
CA ILE A 133 -0.89 5.53 0.71
C ILE A 133 -0.20 5.71 -0.64
N ASN A 134 0.91 5.02 -0.83
CA ASN A 134 1.61 4.91 -2.10
C ASN A 134 0.95 3.85 -2.98
N ASN A 135 -0.16 4.22 -3.64
CA ASN A 135 -0.90 3.33 -4.52
C ASN A 135 -0.58 3.55 -6.01
N ALA A 136 -0.12 4.73 -6.40
CA ALA A 136 0.21 5.00 -7.80
C ALA A 136 1.14 3.94 -8.38
N GLY A 137 0.84 3.45 -9.58
CA GLY A 137 1.63 2.43 -10.22
C GLY A 137 1.47 2.40 -11.74
N TYR A 138 2.44 1.76 -12.36
CA TYR A 138 2.48 1.46 -13.78
C TYR A 138 2.99 0.03 -14.00
N LEU A 139 2.56 -0.59 -15.06
CA LEU A 139 2.95 -1.94 -15.46
C LEU A 139 3.36 -1.90 -16.93
N GLU A 140 4.60 -2.28 -17.19
CA GLU A 140 5.13 -2.39 -18.55
C GLU A 140 4.40 -3.45 -19.37
N PRO A 141 4.42 -3.37 -20.71
CA PRO A 141 3.91 -4.43 -21.57
C PRO A 141 4.57 -5.78 -21.26
N CYS A 142 3.77 -6.85 -21.23
CA CYS A 142 4.24 -8.19 -20.91
C CYS A 142 5.04 -8.79 -22.08
N VAL A 143 6.37 -8.57 -22.07
CA VAL A 143 7.30 -9.07 -23.08
C VAL A 143 8.63 -9.56 -22.45
N PRO A 144 9.34 -10.53 -23.04
CA PRO A 144 10.67 -10.92 -22.57
C PRO A 144 11.64 -9.74 -22.56
N ILE A 145 12.63 -9.76 -21.65
CA ILE A 145 13.62 -8.68 -21.47
C ILE A 145 14.27 -8.27 -22.80
N ARG A 146 14.66 -9.24 -23.66
CA ARG A 146 15.32 -8.95 -24.95
C ARG A 146 14.43 -8.17 -25.93
N ASP A 147 13.11 -8.24 -25.77
CA ASP A 147 12.13 -7.63 -26.67
C ASP A 147 11.45 -6.39 -26.00
N SER A 148 11.86 -6.04 -24.77
CA SER A 148 11.26 -4.93 -24.00
C SER A 148 11.73 -3.58 -24.53
N ASP A 149 10.84 -2.59 -24.45
CA ASP A 149 11.18 -1.18 -24.70
C ASP A 149 11.84 -0.60 -23.44
N PRO A 150 13.10 -0.09 -23.55
CA PRO A 150 13.80 0.51 -22.42
C PRO A 150 13.05 1.70 -21.80
N SER A 151 12.28 2.45 -22.58
CA SER A 151 11.53 3.61 -22.08
C SER A 151 10.33 3.18 -21.21
N GLU A 152 9.60 2.14 -21.62
CA GLU A 152 8.49 1.56 -20.85
C GLU A 152 9.01 0.85 -19.58
N TRP A 153 10.13 0.15 -19.69
CA TRP A 153 10.80 -0.47 -18.55
C TRP A 153 11.23 0.58 -17.52
N LYS A 154 11.90 1.65 -17.99
CA LYS A 154 12.29 2.78 -17.15
C LYS A 154 11.09 3.49 -16.51
N ARG A 155 10.02 3.69 -17.28
CA ARG A 155 8.79 4.31 -16.79
C ARG A 155 8.16 3.53 -15.64
N THR A 156 8.17 2.19 -15.71
CA THR A 156 7.72 1.33 -14.61
C THR A 156 8.57 1.55 -13.37
N LEU A 157 9.89 1.63 -13.53
CA LEU A 157 10.82 1.91 -12.44
C LEU A 157 10.56 3.30 -11.83
N ASP A 158 10.47 4.33 -12.67
CA ASP A 158 10.30 5.71 -12.21
C ASP A 158 8.99 5.88 -11.42
N ILE A 159 7.88 5.37 -11.93
CA ILE A 159 6.57 5.55 -11.27
C ILE A 159 6.48 4.71 -10.00
N ASN A 160 6.81 3.39 -10.08
CA ASN A 160 6.56 2.47 -8.97
C ASN A 160 7.56 2.61 -7.83
N HIS A 161 8.81 3.03 -8.12
CA HIS A 161 9.88 3.04 -7.12
C HIS A 161 10.34 4.45 -6.79
N TYR A 162 10.79 5.19 -7.81
CA TYR A 162 11.28 6.54 -7.57
C TYR A 162 10.17 7.47 -7.08
N GLY A 163 8.97 7.38 -7.67
CA GLY A 163 7.80 8.12 -7.21
C GLY A 163 7.37 7.74 -5.78
N THR A 164 7.37 6.44 -5.45
CA THR A 164 7.11 5.96 -4.08
C THR A 164 8.15 6.49 -3.09
N TYR A 165 9.44 6.46 -3.47
CA TYR A 165 10.51 7.02 -2.64
C TYR A 165 10.33 8.52 -2.42
N LEU A 166 10.07 9.31 -3.47
CA LEU A 166 9.90 10.75 -3.36
C LEU A 166 8.73 11.12 -2.45
N ALA A 167 7.57 10.48 -2.63
CA ALA A 167 6.38 10.72 -1.80
C ALA A 167 6.64 10.32 -0.34
N THR A 168 7.24 9.15 -0.09
CA THR A 168 7.60 8.71 1.26
C THR A 168 8.59 9.68 1.91
N ARG A 169 9.64 10.08 1.20
CA ARG A 169 10.63 11.04 1.70
C ARG A 169 10.00 12.38 2.07
N ALA A 170 9.12 12.92 1.22
CA ALA A 170 8.43 14.18 1.50
C ALA A 170 7.52 14.07 2.72
N PHE A 171 6.76 12.97 2.83
CA PHE A 171 5.91 12.66 3.97
C PHE A 171 6.71 12.57 5.28
N LEU A 172 7.81 11.82 5.31
CA LEU A 172 8.66 11.66 6.49
C LEU A 172 9.25 12.99 6.93
N ARG A 173 9.76 13.80 6.00
CA ARG A 173 10.28 15.14 6.32
C ARG A 173 9.21 16.05 6.94
N ALA A 174 8.00 16.04 6.38
CA ALA A 174 6.88 16.81 6.92
C ALA A 174 6.45 16.29 8.30
N ALA A 175 6.47 14.97 8.52
CA ALA A 175 6.17 14.35 9.80
C ALA A 175 7.21 14.72 10.88
N HIS A 176 8.50 14.63 10.57
CA HIS A 176 9.58 15.05 11.47
C HIS A 176 9.50 16.54 11.81
N ALA A 177 9.22 17.41 10.84
CA ALA A 177 9.11 18.86 11.07
C ALA A 177 8.00 19.24 12.09
N ARG A 178 7.02 18.33 12.32
CA ARG A 178 5.96 18.49 13.33
C ARG A 178 6.17 17.64 14.59
N GLY A 179 7.39 17.10 14.81
CA GLY A 179 7.79 16.40 16.03
C GLY A 179 7.34 14.92 16.08
N VAL A 180 7.05 14.26 14.93
CA VAL A 180 6.84 12.81 14.91
C VAL A 180 8.14 12.11 15.23
N GLY A 181 8.13 11.21 16.23
CA GLY A 181 9.30 10.45 16.68
C GLY A 181 10.17 11.16 17.72
N GLU A 182 9.96 12.42 18.01
CA GLU A 182 10.67 13.12 19.10
C GLU A 182 10.15 12.68 20.46
N GLU A 183 11.08 12.48 21.42
CA GLU A 183 10.72 12.29 22.83
C GLU A 183 10.20 13.60 23.39
N GLN A 184 8.90 13.67 23.69
CA GLN A 184 8.36 14.83 24.39
C GLN A 184 8.87 14.83 25.82
N GLY A 185 9.42 15.99 26.25
CA GLY A 185 9.94 16.18 27.59
C GLY A 185 8.92 15.86 28.69
N VAL A 186 9.43 15.52 29.88
CA VAL A 186 8.67 15.13 31.05
C VAL A 186 7.57 16.15 31.35
N GLY A 187 6.29 15.83 31.09
CA GLY A 187 5.14 16.67 31.49
C GLY A 187 4.02 16.83 30.45
N GLY A 188 4.11 16.28 29.23
CA GLY A 188 3.05 16.30 28.24
C GLY A 188 2.33 14.97 28.11
N ASP A 189 1.12 15.01 27.54
CA ASP A 189 0.32 13.81 27.23
C ASP A 189 1.15 12.86 26.35
N ASN A 190 1.61 11.74 26.92
CA ASN A 190 2.72 10.90 26.44
C ASN A 190 2.38 9.98 25.24
N ALA A 191 1.39 10.30 24.44
CA ALA A 191 1.16 9.57 23.20
C ALA A 191 2.17 10.03 22.14
N LYS A 192 3.20 9.23 21.86
CA LYS A 192 4.06 9.44 20.68
C LYS A 192 3.17 9.64 19.46
N LYS A 193 3.29 10.78 18.80
CA LYS A 193 2.55 11.06 17.57
C LYS A 193 3.08 10.09 16.50
N GLU A 194 2.28 9.10 16.11
CA GLU A 194 2.63 8.14 15.08
C GLU A 194 1.93 8.50 13.77
N VAL A 195 2.57 8.16 12.67
CA VAL A 195 2.01 8.28 11.32
C VAL A 195 2.10 6.94 10.60
N THR A 196 1.33 6.78 9.52
CA THR A 196 1.27 5.51 8.80
C THR A 196 1.65 5.69 7.33
N VAL A 197 2.47 4.77 6.80
CA VAL A 197 2.77 4.64 5.37
C VAL A 197 2.34 3.25 4.89
N ILE A 198 1.49 3.20 3.88
CA ILE A 198 1.09 1.95 3.21
C ILE A 198 1.62 2.00 1.78
N ASN A 199 2.47 1.05 1.43
CA ASN A 199 3.03 0.91 0.09
C ASN A 199 2.31 -0.22 -0.64
N THR A 200 1.69 0.07 -1.78
CA THR A 200 1.02 -0.95 -2.60
C THR A 200 2.04 -1.87 -3.26
N SER A 201 2.13 -3.08 -2.73
CA SER A 201 2.92 -4.19 -3.24
C SER A 201 2.10 -5.04 -4.24
N SER A 202 2.45 -6.29 -4.42
CA SER A 202 1.78 -7.24 -5.30
C SER A 202 2.12 -8.67 -4.90
N ILE A 203 1.23 -9.63 -5.21
CA ILE A 203 1.59 -11.06 -5.17
C ILE A 203 2.78 -11.35 -6.10
N GLY A 204 2.94 -10.55 -7.16
CA GLY A 204 4.09 -10.62 -8.05
C GLY A 204 5.44 -10.36 -7.39
N SER A 205 5.46 -9.76 -6.18
CA SER A 205 6.70 -9.56 -5.39
C SER A 205 7.31 -10.87 -4.89
N ALA A 206 6.51 -11.93 -4.78
CA ALA A 206 6.93 -13.24 -4.29
C ALA A 206 7.02 -14.29 -5.42
N GLY A 207 6.60 -13.96 -6.64
CA GLY A 207 6.57 -14.88 -7.78
C GLY A 207 7.41 -14.39 -8.94
N THR A 208 7.64 -15.28 -9.93
CA THR A 208 8.32 -14.94 -11.17
C THR A 208 7.44 -15.31 -12.35
N ARG A 209 6.94 -14.30 -13.07
CA ARG A 209 6.25 -14.46 -14.33
C ARG A 209 7.07 -13.83 -15.44
N PRO A 210 7.51 -14.61 -16.45
CA PRO A 210 8.19 -14.06 -17.62
C PRO A 210 7.36 -12.93 -18.26
N GLY A 211 8.03 -11.86 -18.67
CA GLY A 211 7.41 -10.68 -19.28
C GLY A 211 7.21 -9.48 -18.35
N PHE A 212 7.41 -9.64 -17.03
CA PHE A 212 7.28 -8.56 -16.04
C PHE A 212 8.59 -8.30 -15.29
N SER A 213 9.66 -8.13 -16.06
CA SER A 213 11.03 -8.05 -15.52
C SER A 213 11.35 -6.75 -14.76
N CYS A 214 10.53 -5.72 -14.88
CA CYS A 214 10.63 -4.52 -14.06
C CYS A 214 9.60 -4.55 -12.91
N TYR A 215 8.33 -4.79 -13.23
CA TYR A 215 7.24 -4.70 -12.26
C TYR A 215 7.42 -5.67 -11.08
N GLN A 216 7.60 -6.97 -11.35
CA GLN A 216 7.65 -7.96 -10.26
C GLN A 216 8.90 -7.82 -9.36
N PRO A 217 10.13 -7.73 -9.89
CA PRO A 217 11.30 -7.42 -9.05
C PRO A 217 11.15 -6.10 -8.31
N GLY A 218 10.52 -5.13 -8.96
CA GLY A 218 10.22 -3.86 -8.35
C GLY A 218 9.28 -3.96 -7.17
N LYS A 219 8.24 -4.77 -7.23
CA LYS A 219 7.35 -4.99 -6.07
C LYS A 219 8.08 -5.73 -4.92
N SER A 220 9.07 -6.57 -5.22
CA SER A 220 9.99 -7.11 -4.20
C SER A 220 10.84 -5.99 -3.56
N MET A 221 11.31 -5.03 -4.37
CA MET A 221 12.00 -3.83 -3.87
C MET A 221 11.10 -2.98 -2.96
N ILE A 222 9.81 -2.82 -3.29
CA ILE A 222 8.84 -2.12 -2.43
C ILE A 222 8.70 -2.80 -1.07
N ASN A 223 8.66 -4.14 -1.01
CA ASN A 223 8.65 -4.87 0.25
C ASN A 223 9.92 -4.54 1.08
N ARG A 224 11.10 -4.59 0.43
CA ARG A 224 12.36 -4.24 1.09
C ARG A 224 12.43 -2.78 1.50
N PHE A 225 11.97 -1.85 0.67
CA PHE A 225 11.89 -0.43 1.01
C PHE A 225 10.99 -0.18 2.23
N THR A 226 9.84 -0.85 2.30
CA THR A 226 8.94 -0.79 3.45
C THR A 226 9.63 -1.26 4.74
N GLU A 227 10.44 -2.30 4.66
CA GLU A 227 11.25 -2.80 5.78
C GLU A 227 12.30 -1.75 6.22
N PHE A 228 13.00 -1.08 5.28
CA PHE A 228 13.94 0.00 5.62
C PHE A 228 13.24 1.16 6.33
N VAL A 229 12.07 1.61 5.84
CA VAL A 229 11.28 2.64 6.52
C VAL A 229 10.92 2.20 7.94
N HIS A 230 10.58 0.91 8.17
CA HIS A 230 10.27 0.39 9.51
C HIS A 230 11.44 0.53 10.49
N PHE A 231 12.66 0.22 10.04
CA PHE A 231 13.84 0.23 10.91
C PHE A 231 14.44 1.63 11.08
N GLU A 232 14.37 2.47 10.04
CA GLU A 232 14.90 3.83 10.08
C GLU A 232 13.95 4.80 10.81
N GLU A 233 12.64 4.52 10.82
CA GLU A 233 11.58 5.40 11.31
C GLU A 233 10.65 4.68 12.31
N PRO A 234 11.12 4.43 13.55
CA PRO A 234 10.35 3.63 14.54
C PRO A 234 8.98 4.22 14.92
N ALA A 235 8.77 5.53 14.74
CA ALA A 235 7.49 6.21 14.96
C ALA A 235 6.54 6.11 13.76
N VAL A 236 6.96 5.45 12.68
CA VAL A 236 6.15 5.27 11.47
C VAL A 236 5.63 3.83 11.42
N ARG A 237 4.31 3.70 11.35
CA ARG A 237 3.67 2.42 11.05
C ARG A 237 3.71 2.21 9.54
N THR A 238 4.46 1.23 9.07
CA THR A 238 4.59 1.01 7.62
C THR A 238 4.25 -0.42 7.24
N PHE A 239 3.62 -0.59 6.05
CA PHE A 239 3.15 -1.89 5.56
C PHE A 239 3.32 -1.98 4.04
N ALA A 240 3.68 -3.17 3.53
CA ALA A 240 3.66 -3.47 2.10
C ALA A 240 2.40 -4.28 1.77
N LEU A 241 1.38 -3.63 1.20
CA LEU A 241 0.06 -4.22 0.96
C LEU A 241 -0.08 -4.76 -0.46
N HIS A 242 -0.33 -6.07 -0.60
CA HIS A 242 -0.89 -6.63 -1.83
C HIS A 242 -2.41 -6.41 -1.85
N PRO A 243 -2.94 -5.69 -2.84
CA PRO A 243 -4.35 -5.26 -2.86
C PRO A 243 -5.34 -6.36 -3.30
N GLY A 244 -4.84 -7.55 -3.66
CA GLY A 244 -5.62 -8.58 -4.35
C GLY A 244 -5.48 -8.51 -5.87
N GLY A 245 -6.11 -9.47 -6.55
CA GLY A 245 -6.20 -9.52 -8.00
C GLY A 245 -7.40 -8.71 -8.51
N VAL A 246 -7.24 -7.39 -8.60
CA VAL A 246 -8.31 -6.46 -9.00
C VAL A 246 -8.23 -6.15 -10.49
N MET A 247 -9.37 -6.30 -11.21
CA MET A 247 -9.49 -5.91 -12.62
C MET A 247 -9.54 -4.40 -12.76
N THR A 248 -8.39 -3.75 -12.59
CA THR A 248 -8.22 -2.32 -12.82
C THR A 248 -7.98 -2.01 -14.30
N LYS A 249 -8.06 -0.71 -14.69
CA LYS A 249 -7.62 -0.27 -16.01
C LYS A 249 -6.16 -0.65 -16.28
N LEU A 250 -5.28 -0.52 -15.28
CA LEU A 250 -3.88 -0.93 -15.36
C LEU A 250 -3.74 -2.42 -15.74
N ALA A 251 -4.47 -3.29 -15.06
CA ALA A 251 -4.44 -4.72 -15.32
C ALA A 251 -4.99 -5.05 -16.72
N ARG A 252 -6.11 -4.44 -17.10
CA ARG A 252 -6.74 -4.65 -18.41
C ARG A 252 -5.85 -4.25 -19.56
N ASP A 253 -5.15 -3.12 -19.43
CA ASP A 253 -4.34 -2.54 -20.50
C ASP A 253 -2.97 -3.24 -20.63
N SER A 254 -2.43 -3.86 -19.56
CA SER A 254 -1.05 -4.33 -19.54
C SER A 254 -0.90 -5.84 -19.29
N MET A 255 -1.89 -6.50 -18.71
CA MET A 255 -1.82 -7.94 -18.45
C MET A 255 -2.36 -8.74 -19.64
N PRO A 256 -1.77 -9.92 -19.94
CA PRO A 256 -2.29 -10.81 -20.95
C PRO A 256 -3.75 -11.20 -20.69
N PRO A 257 -4.61 -11.25 -21.75
CA PRO A 257 -6.05 -11.53 -21.59
C PRO A 257 -6.37 -12.85 -20.91
N ASP A 258 -5.52 -13.88 -21.06
CA ASP A 258 -5.65 -15.19 -20.42
C ASP A 258 -5.51 -15.15 -18.88
N THR A 259 -5.09 -14.01 -18.32
CA THR A 259 -4.97 -13.82 -16.87
C THR A 259 -6.15 -13.06 -16.27
N HIS A 260 -6.98 -12.46 -17.10
CA HIS A 260 -8.05 -11.57 -16.64
C HIS A 260 -9.09 -12.28 -15.77
N ASP A 261 -9.42 -13.55 -16.09
CA ASP A 261 -10.38 -14.36 -15.32
C ASP A 261 -9.92 -14.65 -13.87
N SER A 262 -8.62 -14.49 -13.59
CA SER A 262 -8.07 -14.64 -12.23
C SER A 262 -8.15 -13.37 -11.39
N LEU A 263 -8.53 -12.23 -11.97
CA LEU A 263 -8.61 -10.93 -11.32
C LEU A 263 -10.04 -10.69 -10.82
N THR A 264 -10.45 -11.43 -9.81
CA THR A 264 -11.84 -11.46 -9.31
C THR A 264 -12.08 -10.60 -8.07
N ASP A 265 -11.01 -10.05 -7.47
CA ASP A 265 -11.11 -9.28 -6.24
C ASP A 265 -11.72 -7.90 -6.48
N LYS A 266 -12.52 -7.45 -5.50
CA LYS A 266 -13.08 -6.11 -5.52
C LYS A 266 -12.07 -5.10 -4.96
N PRO A 267 -11.98 -3.88 -5.52
CA PRO A 267 -11.09 -2.84 -4.98
C PRO A 267 -11.43 -2.44 -3.54
N GLU A 268 -12.68 -2.61 -3.13
CA GLU A 268 -13.17 -2.36 -1.77
C GLU A 268 -12.50 -3.27 -0.73
N LEU A 269 -12.08 -4.48 -1.10
CA LEU A 269 -11.32 -5.38 -0.24
C LEU A 269 -10.01 -4.74 0.21
N ALA A 270 -9.22 -4.25 -0.75
CA ALA A 270 -7.96 -3.56 -0.46
C ALA A 270 -8.19 -2.27 0.35
N ALA A 271 -9.25 -1.54 0.01
CA ALA A 271 -9.61 -0.29 0.66
C ALA A 271 -9.94 -0.48 2.15
N GLY A 272 -10.81 -1.42 2.48
CA GLY A 272 -11.12 -1.74 3.88
C GLY A 272 -9.89 -2.27 4.64
N PHE A 273 -9.08 -3.11 4.00
CA PHE A 273 -7.84 -3.62 4.60
C PHE A 273 -6.83 -2.49 4.88
N ALA A 274 -6.70 -1.50 3.98
CA ALA A 274 -5.85 -0.33 4.19
C ALA A 274 -6.34 0.53 5.37
N VAL A 275 -7.66 0.75 5.51
CA VAL A 275 -8.23 1.42 6.69
C VAL A 275 -7.90 0.64 7.96
N TRP A 276 -8.06 -0.69 7.97
CA TRP A 276 -7.71 -1.53 9.13
C TRP A 276 -6.22 -1.44 9.49
N LEU A 277 -5.32 -1.48 8.52
CA LEU A 277 -3.87 -1.31 8.76
C LEU A 277 -3.55 0.05 9.36
N ALA A 278 -4.17 1.12 8.86
CA ALA A 278 -3.90 2.47 9.30
C ALA A 278 -4.44 2.76 10.71
N THR A 279 -5.57 2.16 11.09
CA THR A 279 -6.32 2.55 12.28
C THR A 279 -6.28 1.54 13.42
N SER A 280 -6.11 0.25 13.13
CA SER A 280 -6.16 -0.81 14.14
C SER A 280 -4.79 -1.11 14.73
N ARG A 281 -4.68 -1.03 16.06
CA ARG A 281 -3.48 -1.48 16.80
C ARG A 281 -3.26 -3.01 16.74
N LYS A 282 -4.30 -3.76 16.41
CA LYS A 282 -4.17 -5.20 16.16
C LYS A 282 -3.24 -5.51 15.00
N ALA A 283 -3.00 -4.56 14.08
CA ALA A 283 -2.10 -4.70 12.95
C ALA A 283 -0.61 -4.43 13.28
N ASP A 284 -0.27 -3.94 14.47
CA ASP A 284 1.09 -3.45 14.76
C ASP A 284 2.20 -4.50 14.64
N PHE A 285 1.90 -5.78 14.84
CA PHE A 285 2.87 -6.87 14.63
C PHE A 285 3.24 -7.09 13.15
N LEU A 286 2.51 -6.46 12.24
CA LEU A 286 2.76 -6.52 10.80
C LEU A 286 3.61 -5.35 10.28
N ARG A 287 4.05 -4.44 11.13
CA ARG A 287 4.88 -3.29 10.71
C ARG A 287 6.13 -3.76 9.96
N GLY A 288 6.42 -3.11 8.85
CA GLY A 288 7.53 -3.43 7.96
C GLY A 288 7.31 -4.63 7.04
N ARG A 289 6.26 -5.42 7.24
CA ARG A 289 6.03 -6.71 6.59
C ARG A 289 5.14 -6.58 5.35
N TYR A 290 5.26 -7.58 4.47
CA TYR A 290 4.30 -7.83 3.39
C TYR A 290 3.01 -8.39 3.97
N VAL A 291 1.87 -7.88 3.49
CA VAL A 291 0.53 -8.36 3.84
C VAL A 291 -0.35 -8.44 2.59
N SER A 292 -1.33 -9.34 2.59
CA SER A 292 -2.30 -9.49 1.50
C SER A 292 -3.69 -9.12 1.97
N ALA A 293 -4.39 -8.27 1.22
CA ALA A 293 -5.79 -7.95 1.47
C ALA A 293 -6.72 -9.17 1.40
N ASN A 294 -6.30 -10.23 0.68
CA ASN A 294 -7.05 -11.48 0.63
C ASN A 294 -7.05 -12.26 1.95
N TRP A 295 -6.20 -11.93 2.90
CA TRP A 295 -6.17 -12.62 4.19
C TRP A 295 -7.26 -12.09 5.13
N ASP A 296 -7.95 -13.00 5.80
CA ASP A 296 -8.90 -12.65 6.85
C ASP A 296 -8.17 -12.07 8.04
N VAL A 297 -8.54 -10.85 8.49
CA VAL A 297 -7.80 -10.12 9.55
C VAL A 297 -7.87 -10.80 10.91
N ASP A 298 -8.96 -11.49 11.24
CA ASP A 298 -9.08 -12.17 12.52
C ASP A 298 -8.18 -13.40 12.57
N GLN A 299 -8.12 -14.17 11.45
CA GLN A 299 -7.18 -15.28 11.34
C GLN A 299 -5.73 -14.79 11.33
N LEU A 300 -5.46 -13.66 10.66
CA LEU A 300 -4.12 -13.05 10.63
C LEU A 300 -3.67 -12.63 12.04
N VAL A 301 -4.56 -12.01 12.82
CA VAL A 301 -4.32 -11.67 14.24
C VAL A 301 -4.10 -12.92 15.09
N ALA A 302 -4.86 -14.00 14.87
CA ALA A 302 -4.67 -15.27 15.55
C ALA A 302 -3.31 -15.92 15.25
N LYS A 303 -2.66 -15.58 14.14
CA LYS A 303 -1.33 -16.02 13.73
C LYS A 303 -0.18 -15.10 14.21
N ARG A 304 -0.47 -14.06 14.99
CA ARG A 304 0.50 -13.07 15.46
C ARG A 304 1.78 -13.68 16.01
N ASP A 305 1.63 -14.59 16.98
CA ASP A 305 2.79 -15.17 17.66
C ASP A 305 3.65 -16.01 16.72
N GLU A 306 3.03 -16.78 15.82
CA GLU A 306 3.74 -17.55 14.79
C GLU A 306 4.49 -16.60 13.83
N ILE A 307 3.84 -15.53 13.35
CA ILE A 307 4.45 -14.55 12.44
C ILE A 307 5.66 -13.87 13.09
N VAL A 308 5.55 -13.48 14.36
CA VAL A 308 6.61 -12.76 15.06
C VAL A 308 7.76 -13.70 15.44
N GLN A 309 7.47 -14.87 15.99
CA GLN A 309 8.50 -15.82 16.46
C GLN A 309 9.29 -16.46 15.31
N MET A 310 8.62 -16.73 14.19
CA MET A 310 9.24 -17.32 13.02
C MET A 310 9.74 -16.25 12.03
N ASP A 311 9.64 -14.97 12.35
CA ASP A 311 10.05 -13.82 11.54
C ASP A 311 9.51 -13.88 10.10
N LEU A 312 8.21 -14.18 9.95
CA LEU A 312 7.56 -14.36 8.66
C LEU A 312 7.23 -13.03 7.96
N LEU A 313 6.88 -13.11 6.67
CA LEU A 313 6.38 -12.03 5.82
C LEU A 313 7.42 -10.97 5.45
N TRP A 314 8.69 -11.28 5.59
CA TRP A 314 9.81 -10.48 5.06
C TRP A 314 10.29 -11.02 3.71
N THR A 315 10.87 -10.14 2.90
CA THR A 315 11.57 -10.59 1.69
C THR A 315 12.98 -11.03 2.07
N ARG A 316 13.26 -12.34 1.99
CA ARG A 316 14.55 -12.96 2.36
C ARG A 316 15.05 -13.90 1.27
N VAL A 317 16.35 -14.11 1.23
CA VAL A 317 16.98 -15.16 0.44
C VAL A 317 17.07 -16.41 1.32
N VAL A 318 16.39 -17.47 0.93
CA VAL A 318 16.42 -18.76 1.65
C VAL A 318 17.76 -19.45 1.40
N GLY A 319 18.32 -20.06 2.43
CA GLY A 319 19.59 -20.79 2.36
C GLY A 319 20.84 -19.96 2.70
N GLN A 320 20.68 -18.71 3.13
CA GLN A 320 21.79 -17.87 3.60
C GLN A 320 22.08 -18.00 5.11
N GLU A 321 21.31 -18.75 5.83
CA GLU A 321 21.37 -18.87 7.29
C GLU A 321 22.73 -19.38 7.78
N GLN A 322 23.46 -20.13 6.93
CA GLN A 322 24.80 -20.63 7.23
C GLN A 322 25.91 -19.58 7.06
N VAL A 323 25.65 -18.50 6.34
CA VAL A 323 26.64 -17.46 6.00
C VAL A 323 26.48 -16.23 6.88
N MET A 324 25.26 -15.96 7.32
CA MET A 324 24.94 -14.84 8.20
C MET A 324 24.51 -15.39 9.56
N PRO A 325 25.16 -15.00 10.67
CA PRO A 325 24.66 -15.35 11.99
C PRO A 325 23.25 -14.81 12.17
N HIS A 326 22.37 -15.57 12.86
CA HIS A 326 20.97 -15.24 13.11
C HIS A 326 20.74 -13.90 13.84
N SER A 327 21.80 -13.22 14.22
CA SER A 327 21.77 -11.91 14.91
C SER A 327 21.91 -10.71 13.98
N THR A 328 21.79 -10.87 12.69
CA THR A 328 21.80 -9.72 11.76
C THR A 328 20.42 -9.02 11.60
N HIS A 329 19.54 -9.13 12.58
CA HIS A 329 18.83 -7.95 13.01
C HIS A 329 19.89 -7.09 13.71
N VAL A 330 20.71 -6.42 12.89
CA VAL A 330 21.61 -5.40 13.39
C VAL A 330 20.69 -4.34 13.96
N HIS A 331 20.49 -4.38 15.27
CA HIS A 331 20.13 -3.21 16.01
C HIS A 331 21.31 -2.23 15.84
N LEU A 332 21.41 -1.64 14.66
CA LEU A 332 22.18 -0.43 14.45
C LEU A 332 21.29 0.69 14.92
N TYR A 333 21.58 1.11 16.12
CA TYR A 333 21.14 2.29 16.89
C TYR A 333 20.36 1.99 18.14
#